data_7757e62743ba8b43ebc544986e9f49c4
#
_entry.id   7757e62743ba8b43ebc544986e9f49c4
#
_cell.length_a   1.000
_cell.length_b   1.000
_cell.length_c   1.000
_cell.angle_alpha   90.00
_cell.angle_beta   90.00
_cell.angle_gamma   90.00
#
_symmetry.space_group_name_H-M   'P 1'
#
loop_
_entity.id
_entity.type
_entity.pdbx_description
1 polymer ?
#
loop_
_entity_poly.entity_id
_entity_poly.type
_entity_poly.pdbx_seq_one_letter_code
_entity_poly.pdbx_strand_id
1 'polypeptide(L)'
;MNCNTCNIEFLPNKSTQKYCCLKCKNQSTNNKHLNYKAQQERGLKNRLHLIKLKGNKCSKCGYNNNVAALCFHHIDESTKSFQIDLRKCSNTKFETLLIEVEKCDLLCHNCHMELHYPVLSGLIT
;
A
#
# COMPACT_ATOMS: atom_id res chain seq x y z
N MET A 1 -28.84 20.98 15.30
CA MET A 1 -27.70 20.31 14.66
C MET A 1 -28.10 18.89 14.32
N ASN A 2 -27.73 18.42 13.15
CA ASN A 2 -28.10 17.07 12.72
C ASN A 2 -26.91 16.10 12.95
N CYS A 3 -27.25 14.89 13.42
CA CYS A 3 -26.26 13.83 13.63
C CYS A 3 -25.64 13.39 12.28
N ASN A 4 -24.32 13.26 12.23
CA ASN A 4 -23.62 12.86 11.00
C ASN A 4 -23.89 11.41 10.58
N THR A 5 -24.44 10.58 11.46
CA THR A 5 -24.74 9.17 11.16
C THR A 5 -26.22 8.94 10.83
N CYS A 6 -27.13 9.33 11.73
CA CYS A 6 -28.57 9.06 11.57
C CYS A 6 -29.36 10.26 11.05
N ASN A 7 -28.76 11.41 10.93
CA ASN A 7 -29.32 12.66 10.45
C ASN A 7 -30.52 13.21 11.30
N ILE A 8 -30.68 12.69 12.52
CA ILE A 8 -31.69 13.19 13.46
C ILE A 8 -31.18 14.47 14.10
N GLU A 9 -32.06 15.44 14.27
CA GLU A 9 -31.74 16.69 14.98
C GLU A 9 -31.53 16.42 16.47
N PHE A 10 -30.46 16.98 17.05
CA PHE A 10 -30.11 16.84 18.45
C PHE A 10 -29.48 18.12 19.01
N LEU A 11 -29.53 18.28 20.34
CA LEU A 11 -28.89 19.39 21.03
C LEU A 11 -27.50 18.96 21.48
N PRO A 12 -26.41 19.53 20.92
CA PRO A 12 -25.06 19.13 21.29
C PRO A 12 -24.69 19.63 22.69
N ASN A 13 -24.04 18.77 23.48
CA ASN A 13 -23.49 19.13 24.79
C ASN A 13 -22.18 19.93 24.68
N LYS A 14 -21.50 19.79 23.55
CA LYS A 14 -20.25 20.50 23.25
C LYS A 14 -20.27 21.00 21.81
N SER A 15 -19.60 22.11 21.53
CA SER A 15 -19.53 22.67 20.17
C SER A 15 -18.88 21.72 19.14
N THR A 16 -18.10 20.76 19.60
CA THR A 16 -17.41 19.77 18.75
C THR A 16 -18.20 18.49 18.53
N GLN A 17 -19.36 18.35 19.16
CA GLN A 17 -20.17 17.13 19.05
C GLN A 17 -20.81 17.03 17.67
N LYS A 18 -20.60 15.91 16.98
CA LYS A 18 -21.09 15.63 15.64
C LYS A 18 -22.15 14.51 15.60
N TYR A 19 -22.31 13.76 16.69
CA TYR A 19 -23.17 12.59 16.78
C TYR A 19 -24.12 12.72 17.96
N CYS A 20 -25.38 12.25 17.76
CA CYS A 20 -26.40 12.33 18.80
C CYS A 20 -26.15 11.38 19.98
N CYS A 21 -25.45 10.26 19.75
CA CYS A 21 -25.17 9.25 20.75
C CYS A 21 -23.88 8.46 20.41
N LEU A 22 -23.41 7.66 21.37
CA LEU A 22 -22.22 6.84 21.21
C LEU A 22 -22.38 5.78 20.11
N LYS A 23 -23.58 5.21 19.98
CA LYS A 23 -23.87 4.23 18.92
C LYS A 23 -23.61 4.81 17.52
N CYS A 24 -24.07 6.04 17.26
CA CYS A 24 -23.86 6.72 15.98
C CYS A 24 -22.38 7.02 15.74
N LYS A 25 -21.64 7.42 16.77
CA LYS A 25 -20.19 7.64 16.69
C LYS A 25 -19.47 6.35 16.35
N ASN A 26 -19.79 5.25 17.02
CA ASN A 26 -19.17 3.95 16.78
C ASN A 26 -19.47 3.42 15.38
N GLN A 27 -20.69 3.61 14.88
CA GLN A 27 -21.09 3.22 13.53
C GLN A 27 -20.27 3.97 12.48
N SER A 28 -20.07 5.28 12.66
CA SER A 28 -19.23 6.09 11.77
C SER A 28 -17.78 5.59 11.77
N THR A 29 -17.22 5.24 12.93
CA THR A 29 -15.88 4.67 13.05
C THR A 29 -15.77 3.32 12.34
N ASN A 30 -16.76 2.45 12.52
CA ASN A 30 -16.82 1.15 11.84
C ASN A 30 -16.87 1.30 10.33
N ASN A 31 -17.66 2.28 9.81
CA ASN A 31 -17.71 2.55 8.38
C ASN A 31 -16.36 3.01 7.83
N LYS A 32 -15.62 3.81 8.57
CA LYS A 32 -14.25 4.21 8.21
C LYS A 32 -13.31 3.00 8.13
N HIS A 33 -13.42 2.06 9.08
CA HIS A 33 -12.63 0.82 9.07
C HIS A 33 -12.96 -0.07 7.88
N LEU A 34 -14.23 -0.17 7.50
CA LEU A 34 -14.65 -0.91 6.30
C LEU A 34 -14.04 -0.31 5.03
N ASN A 35 -14.02 1.02 4.91
CA ASN A 35 -13.40 1.70 3.78
C ASN A 35 -11.89 1.45 3.73
N TYR A 36 -11.23 1.44 4.88
CA TYR A 36 -9.79 1.14 4.99
C TYR A 36 -9.48 -0.29 4.54
N LYS A 37 -10.30 -1.26 4.95
CA LYS A 37 -10.15 -2.65 4.53
C LYS A 37 -10.29 -2.81 3.01
N ALA A 38 -11.32 -2.20 2.42
CA ALA A 38 -11.53 -2.22 0.97
C ALA A 38 -10.35 -1.58 0.22
N GLN A 39 -9.77 -0.52 0.78
CA GLN A 39 -8.60 0.15 0.25
C GLN A 39 -7.36 -0.77 0.27
N GLN A 40 -7.14 -1.49 1.37
CA GLN A 40 -6.05 -2.47 1.47
C GLN A 40 -6.20 -3.62 0.48
N GLU A 41 -7.42 -4.14 0.31
CA GLU A 41 -7.71 -5.21 -0.65
C GLU A 41 -7.44 -4.76 -2.09
N ARG A 42 -7.82 -3.55 -2.43
CA ARG A 42 -7.54 -2.96 -3.75
C ARG A 42 -6.04 -2.81 -3.98
N GLY A 43 -5.31 -2.33 -2.98
CA GLY A 43 -3.86 -2.18 -3.04
C GLY A 43 -3.16 -3.51 -3.24
N LEU A 44 -3.55 -4.54 -2.50
CA LEU A 44 -3.00 -5.89 -2.66
C LEU A 44 -3.27 -6.45 -4.04
N LYS A 45 -4.50 -6.31 -4.54
CA LYS A 45 -4.89 -6.78 -5.89
C LYS A 45 -4.03 -6.10 -6.96
N ASN A 46 -3.86 -4.78 -6.87
CA ASN A 46 -3.05 -4.03 -7.83
C ASN A 46 -1.58 -4.45 -7.75
N ARG A 47 -1.05 -4.62 -6.55
CA ARG A 47 0.34 -5.05 -6.35
C ARG A 47 0.58 -6.44 -6.92
N LEU A 48 -0.32 -7.39 -6.69
CA LEU A 48 -0.22 -8.74 -7.26
C LEU A 48 -0.24 -8.70 -8.79
N HIS A 49 -1.06 -7.84 -9.37
CA HIS A 49 -1.11 -7.67 -10.82
C HIS A 49 0.23 -7.13 -11.37
N LEU A 50 0.82 -6.14 -10.71
CA LEU A 50 2.11 -5.59 -11.10
C LEU A 50 3.24 -6.63 -10.97
N ILE A 51 3.22 -7.42 -9.92
CA ILE A 51 4.17 -8.52 -9.71
C ILE A 51 4.05 -9.56 -10.82
N LYS A 52 2.83 -9.90 -11.20
CA LYS A 52 2.57 -10.82 -12.31
C LYS A 52 3.12 -10.29 -13.64
N LEU A 53 2.95 -9.00 -13.91
CA LEU A 53 3.48 -8.36 -15.11
C LEU A 53 5.01 -8.40 -15.17
N LYS A 54 5.67 -8.44 -14.02
CA LYS A 54 7.13 -8.56 -13.91
C LYS A 54 7.63 -10.02 -13.82
N GLY A 55 6.76 -11.00 -14.04
CA GLY A 55 7.13 -12.41 -14.14
C GLY A 55 6.95 -13.23 -12.88
N ASN A 56 6.32 -12.72 -11.82
CA ASN A 56 6.00 -13.43 -10.56
C ASN A 56 7.22 -13.98 -9.79
N LYS A 57 8.41 -13.48 -10.04
CA LYS A 57 9.63 -13.98 -9.39
C LYS A 57 10.71 -12.91 -9.35
N CYS A 58 11.65 -13.07 -8.43
CA CYS A 58 12.87 -12.27 -8.43
C CYS A 58 13.59 -12.41 -9.77
N SER A 59 13.89 -11.31 -10.42
CA SER A 59 14.59 -11.33 -11.72
C SER A 59 16.03 -11.81 -11.62
N LYS A 60 16.62 -11.78 -10.42
CA LYS A 60 18.03 -12.17 -10.21
C LYS A 60 18.17 -13.62 -9.76
N CYS A 61 17.42 -14.07 -8.74
CA CYS A 61 17.58 -15.43 -8.19
C CYS A 61 16.38 -16.36 -8.44
N GLY A 62 15.27 -15.85 -8.96
CA GLY A 62 14.09 -16.65 -9.27
C GLY A 62 13.16 -16.96 -8.09
N TYR A 63 13.42 -16.39 -6.92
CA TYR A 63 12.56 -16.59 -5.74
C TYR A 63 11.12 -16.20 -6.03
N ASN A 64 10.16 -17.06 -5.67
CA ASN A 64 8.73 -16.82 -5.93
C ASN A 64 7.77 -17.44 -4.89
N ASN A 65 8.26 -17.74 -3.69
CA ASN A 65 7.44 -18.44 -2.68
C ASN A 65 6.44 -17.53 -1.98
N ASN A 66 6.81 -16.26 -1.73
CA ASN A 66 5.96 -15.34 -0.97
C ASN A 66 6.09 -13.94 -1.54
N VAL A 67 4.96 -13.35 -1.94
CA VAL A 67 4.94 -12.00 -2.55
C VAL A 67 5.39 -10.91 -1.57
N ALA A 68 5.29 -11.12 -0.26
CA ALA A 68 5.78 -10.18 0.73
C ALA A 68 7.31 -10.01 0.68
N ALA A 69 8.02 -11.01 0.18
CA ALA A 69 9.47 -10.98 0.03
C ALA A 69 9.92 -10.38 -1.31
N LEU A 70 8.99 -10.00 -2.18
CA LEU A 70 9.28 -9.36 -3.46
C LEU A 70 9.08 -7.85 -3.36
N CYS A 71 9.97 -7.09 -3.98
CA CYS A 71 9.90 -5.63 -4.01
C CYS A 71 10.28 -5.09 -5.38
N PHE A 72 9.84 -3.87 -5.65
CA PHE A 72 10.17 -3.17 -6.89
C PHE A 72 11.41 -2.29 -6.66
N HIS A 73 12.44 -2.53 -7.44
CA HIS A 73 13.69 -1.78 -7.40
C HIS A 73 13.78 -0.88 -8.63
N HIS A 74 13.87 0.44 -8.43
CA HIS A 74 14.08 1.37 -9.54
C HIS A 74 15.51 1.19 -10.08
N ILE A 75 15.61 0.88 -11.37
CA ILE A 75 16.89 0.67 -12.06
C ILE A 75 17.71 1.96 -12.05
N ASP A 76 17.03 3.09 -12.31
CA ASP A 76 17.61 4.43 -12.27
C ASP A 76 16.85 5.30 -11.28
N GLU A 77 17.46 5.61 -10.15
CA GLU A 77 16.89 6.44 -9.10
C GLU A 77 16.48 7.84 -9.60
N SER A 78 17.16 8.37 -10.61
CA SER A 78 16.85 9.70 -11.15
C SER A 78 15.49 9.75 -11.86
N THR A 79 14.97 8.62 -12.32
CA THR A 79 13.67 8.52 -12.99
C THR A 79 12.52 8.21 -12.04
N LYS A 80 12.82 7.94 -10.77
CA LYS A 80 11.84 7.57 -9.76
C LYS A 80 10.91 8.72 -9.45
N SER A 81 9.59 8.52 -9.67
CA SER A 81 8.57 9.48 -9.27
C SER A 81 8.04 9.21 -7.87
N PHE A 82 7.88 7.93 -7.50
CA PHE A 82 7.44 7.50 -6.17
C PHE A 82 7.84 6.03 -5.93
N GLN A 83 7.80 5.61 -4.67
CA GLN A 83 8.04 4.22 -4.30
C GLN A 83 6.75 3.41 -4.47
N ILE A 84 6.85 2.24 -5.12
CA ILE A 84 5.71 1.33 -5.31
C ILE A 84 5.55 0.46 -4.07
N ASP A 85 4.78 0.93 -3.10
CA ASP A 85 4.38 0.17 -1.91
C ASP A 85 2.88 -0.14 -1.93
N LEU A 86 2.39 -0.85 -0.92
CA LEU A 86 0.98 -1.23 -0.84
C LEU A 86 0.06 -0.02 -0.80
N ARG A 87 0.42 1.03 -0.08
CA ARG A 87 -0.35 2.26 0.04
C ARG A 87 -0.47 2.99 -1.29
N LYS A 88 0.62 3.08 -2.05
CA LYS A 88 0.62 3.68 -3.38
C LYS A 88 -0.23 2.87 -4.36
N CYS A 89 -0.16 1.55 -4.28
CA CYS A 89 -1.01 0.66 -5.09
C CYS A 89 -2.50 0.86 -4.78
N SER A 90 -2.86 1.22 -3.55
CA SER A 90 -4.25 1.49 -3.13
C SER A 90 -4.78 2.82 -3.66
N ASN A 91 -3.94 3.86 -3.70
CA ASN A 91 -4.35 5.26 -3.85
C ASN A 91 -3.96 5.87 -5.21
N THR A 92 -3.29 5.13 -6.07
CA THR A 92 -2.80 5.61 -7.36
C THR A 92 -3.56 4.91 -8.48
N LYS A 93 -3.85 5.62 -9.56
CA LYS A 93 -4.46 5.03 -10.76
C LYS A 93 -3.57 3.93 -11.32
N PHE A 94 -4.16 2.84 -11.77
CA PHE A 94 -3.41 1.68 -12.25
C PHE A 94 -2.51 2.05 -13.44
N GLU A 95 -2.96 2.91 -14.34
CA GLU A 95 -2.16 3.38 -15.47
C GLU A 95 -0.88 4.09 -15.03
N THR A 96 -0.96 4.88 -13.96
CA THR A 96 0.20 5.55 -13.37
C THR A 96 1.16 4.56 -12.72
N LEU A 97 0.62 3.52 -12.06
CA LEU A 97 1.42 2.43 -11.51
C LEU A 97 2.15 1.66 -12.60
N LEU A 98 1.51 1.40 -13.74
CA LEU A 98 2.12 0.72 -14.88
C LEU A 98 3.33 1.49 -15.42
N ILE A 99 3.21 2.80 -15.54
CA ILE A 99 4.33 3.65 -15.99
C ILE A 99 5.50 3.56 -15.02
N GLU A 100 5.22 3.61 -13.72
CA GLU A 100 6.28 3.56 -12.70
C GLU A 100 6.92 2.17 -12.61
N VAL A 101 6.13 1.10 -12.73
CA VAL A 101 6.64 -0.27 -12.64
C VAL A 101 7.56 -0.64 -13.80
N GLU A 102 7.40 -0.01 -14.96
CA GLU A 102 8.30 -0.21 -16.10
C GLU A 102 9.73 0.24 -15.80
N LYS A 103 9.91 1.19 -14.87
CA LYS A 103 11.20 1.70 -14.45
C LYS A 103 11.90 0.78 -13.43
N CYS A 104 11.25 -0.33 -13.03
CA CYS A 104 11.68 -1.18 -11.92
C CYS A 104 11.98 -2.60 -12.37
N ASP A 105 12.90 -3.25 -11.64
CA ASP A 105 13.03 -4.70 -11.60
C ASP A 105 12.31 -5.26 -10.38
N LEU A 106 11.79 -6.47 -10.49
CA LEU A 106 11.23 -7.20 -9.36
C LEU A 106 12.35 -8.03 -8.72
N LEU A 107 12.66 -7.76 -7.46
CA LEU A 107 13.70 -8.43 -6.70
C LEU A 107 13.16 -8.96 -5.38
N CYS A 108 13.70 -10.08 -4.89
CA CYS A 108 13.46 -10.48 -3.51
C CYS A 108 14.23 -9.56 -2.55
N HIS A 109 13.84 -9.53 -1.28
CA HIS A 109 14.48 -8.67 -0.29
C HIS A 109 15.98 -8.94 -0.16
N ASN A 110 16.41 -10.21 -0.26
CA ASN A 110 17.83 -10.55 -0.20
C ASN A 110 18.62 -9.94 -1.37
N CYS A 111 18.16 -10.17 -2.60
CA CYS A 111 18.81 -9.61 -3.78
C CYS A 111 18.78 -8.08 -3.79
N HIS A 112 17.68 -7.48 -3.33
CA HIS A 112 17.55 -6.03 -3.24
C HIS A 112 18.56 -5.43 -2.26
N MET A 113 18.69 -6.03 -1.08
CA MET A 113 19.63 -5.57 -0.06
C MET A 113 21.09 -5.78 -0.51
N GLU A 114 21.40 -6.91 -1.13
CA GLU A 114 22.74 -7.16 -1.67
C GLU A 114 23.13 -6.15 -2.74
N LEU A 115 22.17 -5.73 -3.56
CA LEU A 115 22.40 -4.73 -4.59
C LEU A 115 22.72 -3.36 -4.00
N HIS A 116 22.03 -2.98 -2.91
CA HIS A 116 22.25 -1.69 -2.24
C HIS A 116 23.50 -1.66 -1.36
N TYR A 117 23.94 -2.82 -0.84
CA TYR A 117 25.06 -2.91 0.11
C TYR A 117 26.11 -3.95 -0.31
N PRO A 118 26.67 -3.83 -1.52
CA PRO A 118 27.65 -4.83 -2.01
C PRO A 118 28.94 -4.88 -1.17
N VAL A 119 29.29 -3.78 -0.51
CA VAL A 119 30.50 -3.70 0.34
C VAL A 119 30.40 -4.55 1.60
N LEU A 120 29.19 -4.98 1.98
CA LEU A 120 28.97 -5.84 3.15
C LEU A 120 29.04 -7.33 2.80
N SER A 121 29.24 -7.66 1.55
CA SER A 121 29.35 -9.06 1.09
C SER A 121 30.59 -9.71 1.67
N GLY A 122 30.46 -10.98 2.09
CA GLY A 122 31.58 -11.79 2.57
C GLY A 122 32.01 -11.52 4.02
N LEU A 123 31.27 -10.72 4.78
CA LEU A 123 31.60 -10.42 6.18
C LEU A 123 31.16 -11.50 7.17
N ILE A 124 30.34 -12.44 6.75
CA ILE A 124 29.93 -13.57 7.58
C ILE A 124 31.01 -14.64 7.51
N THR A 125 31.57 -15.00 8.67
CA THR A 125 32.62 -15.98 8.79
C THR A 125 32.18 -17.21 9.59
#